data_a7212427b3724b54eef424849a8a7652
#
_entry.id   a7212427b3724b54eef424849a8a7652
#
_cell.length_a   1.000
_cell.length_b   1.000
_cell.length_c   1.000
_cell.angle_alpha   90.00
_cell.angle_beta   90.00
_cell.angle_gamma   90.00
#
_symmetry.space_group_name_H-M   'P 1'
#
loop_
_entity.id
_entity.type
_entity.pdbx_description
1 polymer ?
#
loop_
_entity_poly.entity_id
_entity_poly.type
_entity_poly.pdbx_seq_one_letter_code
_entity_poly.pdbx_strand_id
1 'polypeptide(L)'
;AQSVISELAPEAPADSPQEVGQNANLAAASEEALREEIARREAAEFASAAESLRQAMQSMPELAELSKQLIIDQTPEGLRIQLVDQEGRSMFDNNSVQPNARAQLLLRAVSRVINQLPNRISITGHTSAQPGSNRATLPNDWPLSSARANASRLILQSAGVDADRVYQVSGKAGSDPLYPDDPDLPANRRISIVLLREGGTWEHCQQSPEPVSRQECAATHANPL
;
A
#
# COMPACT_ATOMS: atom_id res chain seq x y z
N ALA A 1 -11.63 53.08 65.91
CA ALA A 1 -10.51 52.31 65.30
C ALA A 1 -11.12 51.03 64.64
N GLN A 2 -11.36 51.06 63.37
CA GLN A 2 -11.71 49.89 62.55
C GLN A 2 -10.73 49.86 61.40
N SER A 3 -9.86 48.87 61.42
CA SER A 3 -8.95 48.53 60.35
C SER A 3 -9.70 47.72 59.28
N VAL A 4 -9.74 48.18 58.07
CA VAL A 4 -10.19 47.44 56.90
C VAL A 4 -8.95 46.90 56.21
N ILE A 5 -8.74 45.62 56.31
CA ILE A 5 -7.74 44.90 55.55
C ILE A 5 -8.41 44.53 54.20
N SER A 6 -7.98 45.18 53.13
CA SER A 6 -8.34 44.79 51.76
C SER A 6 -7.42 43.67 51.32
N GLU A 7 -7.96 42.49 51.17
CA GLU A 7 -7.29 41.29 50.68
C GLU A 7 -7.18 41.40 49.16
N LEU A 8 -5.96 41.60 48.65
CA LEU A 8 -5.62 41.53 47.25
C LEU A 8 -5.54 40.04 46.86
N ALA A 9 -6.50 39.56 46.12
CA ALA A 9 -6.36 38.27 45.39
C ALA A 9 -5.36 38.45 44.24
N PRO A 10 -4.45 37.51 44.01
CA PRO A 10 -3.59 37.57 42.82
C PRO A 10 -4.41 37.32 41.57
N GLU A 11 -4.47 38.27 40.65
CA GLU A 11 -4.93 38.10 39.29
C GLU A 11 -4.04 37.07 38.59
N ALA A 12 -4.63 35.97 38.13
CA ALA A 12 -4.00 35.05 37.23
C ALA A 12 -3.72 35.79 35.88
N PRO A 13 -2.54 35.63 35.26
CA PRO A 13 -2.28 36.22 33.97
C PRO A 13 -3.29 35.70 32.96
N ALA A 14 -4.09 36.58 32.37
CA ALA A 14 -4.93 36.28 31.25
C ALA A 14 -4.02 36.04 30.04
N ASP A 15 -3.95 34.80 29.60
CA ASP A 15 -3.33 34.41 28.32
C ASP A 15 -4.00 35.22 27.20
N SER A 16 -3.23 36.08 26.56
CA SER A 16 -3.73 36.89 25.45
C SER A 16 -4.02 36.00 24.24
N PRO A 17 -5.11 36.24 23.49
CA PRO A 17 -5.46 35.43 22.30
C PRO A 17 -4.35 35.31 21.25
N GLN A 18 -3.39 36.22 21.24
CA GLN A 18 -2.21 36.19 20.37
C GLN A 18 -1.17 35.12 20.76
N GLU A 19 -0.97 34.87 22.04
CA GLU A 19 -0.02 33.83 22.52
C GLU A 19 -0.56 32.42 22.26
N VAL A 20 -1.87 32.22 22.41
CA VAL A 20 -2.53 30.94 22.08
C VAL A 20 -2.44 30.67 20.59
N GLY A 21 -2.64 31.64 19.71
CA GLY A 21 -2.52 31.51 18.27
C GLY A 21 -1.09 31.22 17.80
N GLN A 22 -0.08 31.82 18.41
CA GLN A 22 1.34 31.60 18.09
C GLN A 22 1.80 30.20 18.51
N ASN A 23 1.40 29.74 19.70
CA ASN A 23 1.73 28.40 20.19
C ASN A 23 1.04 27.31 19.35
N ALA A 24 -0.20 27.53 18.92
CA ALA A 24 -0.89 26.60 18.01
C ALA A 24 -0.21 26.52 16.64
N ASN A 25 0.24 27.63 16.08
CA ASN A 25 0.97 27.65 14.81
C ASN A 25 2.35 26.97 14.90
N LEU A 26 3.07 27.16 16.01
CA LEU A 26 4.35 26.49 16.25
C LEU A 26 4.18 24.98 16.44
N ALA A 27 3.13 24.56 17.14
CA ALA A 27 2.79 23.13 17.30
C ALA A 27 2.42 22.50 15.95
N ALA A 28 1.59 23.14 15.14
CA ALA A 28 1.22 22.68 13.82
C ALA A 28 2.43 22.57 12.88
N ALA A 29 3.33 23.57 12.88
CA ALA A 29 4.55 23.54 12.09
C ALA A 29 5.52 22.41 12.53
N SER A 30 5.58 22.12 13.82
CA SER A 30 6.40 21.01 14.34
C SER A 30 5.84 19.65 13.99
N GLU A 31 4.51 19.48 13.96
CA GLU A 31 3.84 18.27 13.52
C GLU A 31 4.04 18.01 12.02
N GLU A 32 3.93 19.06 11.20
CA GLU A 32 4.16 18.96 9.76
C GLU A 32 5.60 18.57 9.46
N ALA A 33 6.58 19.20 10.11
CA ALA A 33 7.98 18.85 9.96
C ALA A 33 8.27 17.37 10.38
N LEU A 34 7.63 16.90 11.43
CA LEU A 34 7.75 15.50 11.87
C LEU A 34 7.14 14.53 10.85
N ARG A 35 5.98 14.88 10.29
CA ARG A 35 5.34 14.06 9.24
C ARG A 35 6.20 13.98 7.98
N GLU A 36 6.79 15.11 7.55
CA GLU A 36 7.71 15.14 6.42
C GLU A 36 8.96 14.28 6.67
N GLU A 37 9.51 14.33 7.87
CA GLU A 37 10.67 13.51 8.24
C GLU A 37 10.33 12.02 8.22
N ILE A 38 9.19 11.61 8.77
CA ILE A 38 8.69 10.22 8.75
C ILE A 38 8.49 9.76 7.29
N ALA A 39 7.82 10.57 6.46
CA ALA A 39 7.57 10.26 5.06
C ALA A 39 8.87 10.11 4.27
N ARG A 40 9.86 10.98 4.52
CA ARG A 40 11.18 10.92 3.89
C ARG A 40 11.95 9.66 4.28
N ARG A 41 11.93 9.31 5.55
CA ARG A 41 12.56 8.10 6.06
C ARG A 41 11.93 6.85 5.47
N GLU A 42 10.62 6.75 5.46
CA GLU A 42 9.89 5.63 4.87
C GLU A 42 10.17 5.51 3.37
N ALA A 43 10.23 6.63 2.63
CA ALA A 43 10.58 6.62 1.22
C ALA A 43 12.01 6.10 0.98
N ALA A 44 12.95 6.41 1.85
CA ALA A 44 14.32 5.88 1.79
C ALA A 44 14.37 4.38 2.10
N GLU A 45 13.61 3.90 3.07
CA GLU A 45 13.46 2.49 3.39
C GLU A 45 12.86 1.70 2.21
N PHE A 46 11.82 2.23 1.57
CA PHE A 46 11.24 1.66 0.35
C PHE A 46 12.23 1.61 -0.82
N ALA A 47 13.03 2.66 -1.01
CA ALA A 47 14.05 2.69 -2.04
C ALA A 47 15.12 1.62 -1.80
N SER A 48 15.57 1.47 -0.55
CA SER A 48 16.53 0.44 -0.15
C SER A 48 15.98 -0.98 -0.36
N ALA A 49 14.73 -1.22 0.01
CA ALA A 49 14.06 -2.50 -0.19
C ALA A 49 13.88 -2.83 -1.67
N ALA A 50 13.51 -1.85 -2.49
CA ALA A 50 13.41 -2.02 -3.95
C ALA A 50 14.76 -2.38 -4.57
N GLU A 51 15.83 -1.73 -4.15
CA GLU A 51 17.18 -2.03 -4.63
C GLU A 51 17.65 -3.42 -4.18
N SER A 52 17.38 -3.80 -2.94
CA SER A 52 17.67 -5.15 -2.43
C SER A 52 16.98 -6.23 -3.28
N LEU A 53 15.72 -6.00 -3.70
CA LEU A 53 15.01 -6.92 -4.56
C LEU A 53 15.64 -7.02 -5.95
N ARG A 54 16.00 -5.87 -6.56
CA ARG A 54 16.67 -5.85 -7.87
C ARG A 54 18.01 -6.60 -7.82
N GLN A 55 18.79 -6.39 -6.77
CA GLN A 55 20.08 -7.09 -6.58
C GLN A 55 19.87 -8.60 -6.38
N ALA A 56 18.89 -9.01 -5.59
CA ALA A 56 18.53 -10.41 -5.41
C ALA A 56 18.12 -11.07 -6.73
N MET A 57 17.36 -10.36 -7.57
CA MET A 57 16.97 -10.82 -8.91
C MET A 57 18.18 -11.01 -9.83
N GLN A 58 19.19 -10.15 -9.75
CA GLN A 58 20.38 -10.20 -10.58
C GLN A 58 21.39 -11.25 -10.10
N SER A 59 21.47 -11.49 -8.79
CA SER A 59 22.48 -12.37 -8.19
C SER A 59 22.17 -13.87 -8.37
N MET A 60 20.91 -14.22 -8.66
CA MET A 60 20.47 -15.62 -8.83
C MET A 60 20.09 -15.86 -10.30
N PRO A 61 20.77 -16.76 -11.03
CA PRO A 61 20.51 -17.01 -12.46
C PRO A 61 19.02 -17.37 -12.73
N GLU A 62 18.40 -18.14 -11.84
CA GLU A 62 16.99 -18.53 -11.94
C GLU A 62 16.03 -17.35 -11.84
N LEU A 63 16.40 -16.32 -11.07
CA LEU A 63 15.61 -15.09 -10.90
C LEU A 63 15.92 -14.05 -11.97
N ALA A 64 17.14 -14.03 -12.52
CA ALA A 64 17.55 -13.06 -13.52
C ALA A 64 16.65 -13.10 -14.77
N GLU A 65 16.28 -14.30 -15.22
CA GLU A 65 15.34 -14.50 -16.33
C GLU A 65 13.93 -14.00 -16.01
N LEU A 66 13.56 -13.98 -14.73
CA LEU A 66 12.25 -13.55 -14.24
C LEU A 66 12.20 -12.05 -13.91
N SER A 67 13.35 -11.35 -13.93
CA SER A 67 13.43 -9.92 -13.60
C SER A 67 12.54 -9.06 -14.49
N LYS A 68 12.34 -9.45 -15.74
CA LYS A 68 11.47 -8.76 -16.70
C LYS A 68 9.98 -8.87 -16.36
N GLN A 69 9.59 -9.82 -15.51
CA GLN A 69 8.22 -10.01 -15.03
C GLN A 69 7.94 -9.23 -13.74
N LEU A 70 8.91 -8.43 -13.28
CA LEU A 70 8.81 -7.68 -12.04
C LEU A 70 8.92 -6.18 -12.33
N ILE A 71 7.91 -5.43 -11.91
CA ILE A 71 7.89 -3.96 -11.94
C ILE A 71 7.86 -3.47 -10.49
N ILE A 72 8.79 -2.58 -10.14
CA ILE A 72 8.90 -2.03 -8.79
C ILE A 72 8.91 -0.52 -8.89
N ASP A 73 7.95 0.13 -8.28
CA ASP A 73 7.81 1.57 -8.25
C ASP A 73 7.28 2.07 -6.90
N GLN A 74 7.59 3.32 -6.59
CA GLN A 74 6.99 4.01 -5.44
C GLN A 74 5.77 4.80 -5.90
N THR A 75 4.68 4.63 -5.16
CA THR A 75 3.42 5.33 -5.37
C THR A 75 3.06 6.16 -4.13
N PRO A 76 2.07 7.05 -4.20
CA PRO A 76 1.54 7.71 -3.00
C PRO A 76 1.06 6.72 -1.92
N GLU A 77 0.56 5.55 -2.32
CA GLU A 77 0.08 4.50 -1.41
C GLU A 77 1.23 3.76 -0.71
N GLY A 78 2.40 3.67 -1.34
CA GLY A 78 3.56 2.96 -0.81
C GLY A 78 4.46 2.36 -1.88
N LEU A 79 5.24 1.34 -1.50
CA LEU A 79 6.08 0.58 -2.42
C LEU A 79 5.24 -0.46 -3.14
N ARG A 80 5.07 -0.29 -4.45
CA ARG A 80 4.32 -1.22 -5.30
C ARG A 80 5.27 -2.16 -6.02
N ILE A 81 4.99 -3.45 -5.89
CA ILE A 81 5.69 -4.54 -6.55
C ILE A 81 4.66 -5.28 -7.41
N GLN A 82 4.85 -5.31 -8.72
CA GLN A 82 3.93 -5.95 -9.65
C GLN A 82 4.61 -7.14 -10.34
N LEU A 83 3.98 -8.29 -10.26
CA LEU A 83 4.33 -9.46 -11.04
C LEU A 83 3.45 -9.47 -12.27
N VAL A 84 4.05 -9.34 -13.46
CA VAL A 84 3.34 -9.20 -14.73
C VAL A 84 3.58 -10.38 -15.65
N ASP A 85 2.57 -10.78 -16.39
CA ASP A 85 2.72 -11.76 -17.46
C ASP A 85 3.49 -11.15 -18.64
N GLN A 86 4.23 -11.99 -19.33
CA GLN A 86 4.85 -11.68 -20.61
C GLN A 86 4.38 -12.69 -21.66
N GLU A 87 4.53 -12.33 -22.93
CA GLU A 87 4.21 -13.22 -24.03
C GLU A 87 5.02 -14.53 -23.91
N GLY A 88 4.31 -15.65 -23.93
CA GLY A 88 4.91 -16.99 -23.74
C GLY A 88 5.41 -17.29 -22.32
N ARG A 89 5.24 -16.38 -21.36
CA ARG A 89 5.69 -16.53 -19.97
C ARG A 89 4.60 -16.10 -18.99
N SER A 90 3.52 -16.87 -18.92
CA SER A 90 2.46 -16.61 -17.96
C SER A 90 2.85 -17.03 -16.55
N MET A 91 2.33 -16.34 -15.55
CA MET A 91 2.46 -16.70 -14.13
C MET A 91 1.43 -17.74 -13.69
N PHE A 92 0.32 -17.83 -14.41
CA PHE A 92 -0.76 -18.75 -14.15
C PHE A 92 -1.03 -19.58 -15.41
N ASP A 93 -1.02 -20.88 -15.29
CA ASP A 93 -1.35 -21.75 -16.42
C ASP A 93 -2.85 -21.64 -16.72
N ASN A 94 -3.22 -21.63 -17.99
CA ASN A 94 -4.58 -21.58 -18.54
C ASN A 94 -5.74 -21.56 -17.53
N ASN A 95 -6.28 -20.39 -17.22
CA ASN A 95 -7.38 -20.19 -16.24
C ASN A 95 -7.12 -20.75 -14.82
N SER A 96 -5.89 -21.21 -14.54
CA SER A 96 -5.51 -21.65 -13.20
C SER A 96 -5.58 -20.49 -12.20
N VAL A 97 -6.03 -20.81 -11.01
CA VAL A 97 -5.98 -19.94 -9.84
C VAL A 97 -4.60 -20.01 -9.18
N GLN A 98 -3.92 -21.17 -9.30
CA GLN A 98 -2.63 -21.39 -8.65
C GLN A 98 -1.49 -20.81 -9.50
N PRO A 99 -0.61 -20.00 -8.89
CA PRO A 99 0.62 -19.57 -9.54
C PRO A 99 1.51 -20.77 -9.90
N ASN A 100 2.08 -20.75 -11.09
CA ASN A 100 3.04 -21.77 -11.49
C ASN A 100 4.37 -21.66 -10.74
N ALA A 101 5.30 -22.59 -10.95
CA ALA A 101 6.57 -22.65 -10.24
C ALA A 101 7.39 -21.37 -10.36
N ARG A 102 7.37 -20.69 -11.52
CA ARG A 102 8.07 -19.41 -11.74
C ARG A 102 7.47 -18.28 -10.89
N ALA A 103 6.15 -18.14 -10.91
CA ALA A 103 5.45 -17.14 -10.10
C ALA A 103 5.65 -17.39 -8.60
N GLN A 104 5.66 -18.65 -8.18
CA GLN A 104 5.95 -19.01 -6.79
C GLN A 104 7.39 -18.61 -6.39
N LEU A 105 8.37 -18.79 -7.28
CA LEU A 105 9.75 -18.37 -7.03
C LEU A 105 9.84 -16.86 -6.88
N LEU A 106 9.18 -16.08 -7.76
CA LEU A 106 9.09 -14.63 -7.65
C LEU A 106 8.42 -14.19 -6.34
N LEU A 107 7.28 -14.77 -5.99
CA LEU A 107 6.57 -14.45 -4.74
C LEU A 107 7.42 -14.72 -3.51
N ARG A 108 8.22 -15.81 -3.51
CA ARG A 108 9.18 -16.10 -2.43
C ARG A 108 10.34 -15.11 -2.38
N ALA A 109 10.81 -14.61 -3.52
CA ALA A 109 11.82 -13.54 -3.55
C ALA A 109 11.24 -12.23 -3.01
N VAL A 110 10.02 -11.87 -3.39
CA VAL A 110 9.30 -10.70 -2.91
C VAL A 110 9.03 -10.78 -1.41
N SER A 111 8.68 -11.96 -0.87
CA SER A 111 8.42 -12.14 0.58
C SER A 111 9.64 -11.78 1.44
N ARG A 112 10.86 -12.03 0.96
CA ARG A 112 12.09 -11.67 1.68
C ARG A 112 12.20 -10.16 1.87
N VAL A 113 11.83 -9.40 0.84
CA VAL A 113 11.85 -7.93 0.89
C VAL A 113 10.69 -7.39 1.72
N ILE A 114 9.49 -7.96 1.59
CA ILE A 114 8.36 -7.62 2.43
C ILE A 114 8.72 -7.76 3.91
N ASN A 115 9.46 -8.82 4.29
CA ASN A 115 9.84 -9.07 5.67
C ASN A 115 10.95 -8.14 6.22
N GLN A 116 11.60 -7.35 5.36
CA GLN A 116 12.55 -6.31 5.81
C GLN A 116 11.86 -5.05 6.33
N LEU A 117 10.60 -4.86 6.00
CA LEU A 117 9.81 -3.68 6.33
C LEU A 117 8.62 -4.05 7.20
N PRO A 118 8.19 -3.20 8.14
CA PRO A 118 7.06 -3.49 9.03
C PRO A 118 5.69 -3.26 8.38
N ASN A 119 5.64 -2.59 7.22
CA ASN A 119 4.43 -2.11 6.57
C ASN A 119 3.41 -3.23 6.29
N ARG A 120 2.14 -2.90 6.41
CA ARG A 120 1.05 -3.76 5.96
C ARG A 120 1.03 -3.85 4.43
N ILE A 121 0.47 -4.94 3.90
CA ILE A 121 0.42 -5.19 2.46
C ILE A 121 -1.01 -5.29 1.94
N SER A 122 -1.23 -4.74 0.76
CA SER A 122 -2.42 -4.96 -0.06
C SER A 122 -2.04 -5.80 -1.28
N ILE A 123 -2.86 -6.80 -1.61
CA ILE A 123 -2.62 -7.71 -2.72
C ILE A 123 -3.80 -7.65 -3.66
N THR A 124 -3.56 -7.31 -4.93
CA THR A 124 -4.61 -7.16 -5.94
C THR A 124 -4.30 -7.98 -7.18
N GLY A 125 -5.28 -8.75 -7.64
CA GLY A 125 -5.20 -9.49 -8.89
C GLY A 125 -5.88 -8.75 -10.04
N HIS A 126 -5.32 -8.87 -11.23
CA HIS A 126 -5.84 -8.27 -12.45
C HIS A 126 -5.85 -9.27 -13.60
N THR A 127 -6.82 -9.14 -14.52
CA THR A 127 -6.85 -9.84 -15.81
C THR A 127 -6.61 -8.87 -16.95
N SER A 128 -6.31 -9.37 -18.15
CA SER A 128 -6.33 -8.58 -19.38
C SER A 128 -7.69 -8.71 -20.06
N ALA A 129 -8.02 -7.79 -20.95
CA ALA A 129 -9.09 -8.00 -21.90
C ALA A 129 -8.75 -9.22 -22.79
N GLN A 130 -9.79 -9.85 -23.38
CA GLN A 130 -9.55 -10.89 -24.37
C GLN A 130 -9.36 -10.28 -25.76
N PRO A 131 -8.40 -10.77 -26.55
CA PRO A 131 -8.19 -10.30 -27.91
C PRO A 131 -9.51 -10.34 -28.73
N GLY A 132 -9.84 -9.24 -29.38
CA GLY A 132 -11.07 -9.11 -30.15
C GLY A 132 -12.36 -8.94 -29.35
N SER A 133 -12.28 -8.85 -28.04
CA SER A 133 -13.43 -8.55 -27.18
C SER A 133 -13.65 -7.04 -27.05
N ASN A 134 -14.89 -6.61 -27.22
CA ASN A 134 -15.28 -5.21 -26.93
C ASN A 134 -15.47 -4.96 -25.42
N ARG A 135 -15.20 -5.94 -24.58
CA ARG A 135 -15.33 -5.86 -23.12
C ARG A 135 -13.97 -5.98 -22.45
N ALA A 136 -13.64 -5.00 -21.62
CA ALA A 136 -12.44 -5.04 -20.78
C ALA A 136 -12.47 -6.17 -19.75
N THR A 137 -13.66 -6.64 -19.36
CA THR A 137 -13.84 -7.69 -18.34
C THR A 137 -14.92 -8.68 -18.79
N LEU A 138 -14.69 -9.97 -18.44
CA LEU A 138 -15.69 -11.03 -18.56
C LEU A 138 -16.28 -11.35 -17.17
N PRO A 139 -17.46 -11.99 -17.09
CA PRO A 139 -18.09 -12.31 -15.81
C PRO A 139 -17.20 -13.12 -14.85
N ASN A 140 -16.36 -14.01 -15.39
CA ASN A 140 -15.46 -14.85 -14.59
C ASN A 140 -14.14 -14.17 -14.20
N ASP A 141 -13.82 -12.99 -14.72
CA ASP A 141 -12.57 -12.30 -14.43
C ASP A 141 -12.51 -11.77 -13.01
N TRP A 142 -13.65 -11.35 -12.45
CA TRP A 142 -13.72 -10.88 -11.06
C TRP A 142 -13.38 -11.98 -10.05
N PRO A 143 -14.07 -13.15 -10.05
CA PRO A 143 -13.70 -14.22 -9.14
C PRO A 143 -12.30 -14.79 -9.45
N LEU A 144 -11.87 -14.85 -10.71
CA LEU A 144 -10.55 -15.35 -11.08
C LEU A 144 -9.44 -14.45 -10.55
N SER A 145 -9.54 -13.14 -10.75
CA SER A 145 -8.53 -12.18 -10.28
C SER A 145 -8.44 -12.16 -8.75
N SER A 146 -9.57 -12.23 -8.05
CA SER A 146 -9.62 -12.32 -6.59
C SER A 146 -9.00 -13.63 -6.07
N ALA A 147 -9.32 -14.75 -6.71
CA ALA A 147 -8.78 -16.05 -6.33
C ALA A 147 -7.26 -16.15 -6.56
N ARG A 148 -6.73 -15.56 -7.65
CA ARG A 148 -5.29 -15.44 -7.91
C ARG A 148 -4.57 -14.59 -6.88
N ALA A 149 -5.16 -13.45 -6.50
CA ALA A 149 -4.63 -12.61 -5.42
C ALA A 149 -4.56 -13.39 -4.10
N ASN A 150 -5.61 -14.14 -3.76
CA ASN A 150 -5.63 -14.97 -2.55
C ASN A 150 -4.63 -16.13 -2.61
N ALA A 151 -4.46 -16.80 -3.74
CA ALA A 151 -3.44 -17.83 -3.92
C ALA A 151 -2.03 -17.25 -3.74
N SER A 152 -1.77 -16.06 -4.27
CA SER A 152 -0.51 -15.33 -4.06
C SER A 152 -0.26 -14.99 -2.59
N ARG A 153 -1.30 -14.53 -1.87
CA ARG A 153 -1.26 -14.33 -0.41
C ARG A 153 -0.81 -15.57 0.34
N LEU A 154 -1.39 -16.72 0.01
CA LEU A 154 -1.04 -18.00 0.67
C LEU A 154 0.44 -18.36 0.47
N ILE A 155 0.99 -18.07 -0.72
CA ILE A 155 2.41 -18.32 -1.00
C ILE A 155 3.29 -17.36 -0.18
N LEU A 156 2.95 -16.06 -0.12
CA LEU A 156 3.68 -15.08 0.70
C LEU A 156 3.69 -15.49 2.17
N GLN A 157 2.55 -15.93 2.71
CA GLN A 157 2.45 -16.42 4.09
C GLN A 157 3.27 -17.69 4.32
N SER A 158 3.22 -18.66 3.38
CA SER A 158 4.06 -19.85 3.46
C SER A 158 5.56 -19.54 3.38
N ALA A 159 5.93 -18.39 2.82
CA ALA A 159 7.28 -17.87 2.74
C ALA A 159 7.66 -16.93 3.90
N GLY A 160 6.83 -16.88 4.95
CA GLY A 160 7.13 -16.19 6.22
C GLY A 160 6.54 -14.80 6.36
N VAL A 161 5.65 -14.35 5.46
CA VAL A 161 4.91 -13.10 5.67
C VAL A 161 3.81 -13.35 6.69
N ASP A 162 3.80 -12.57 7.77
CA ASP A 162 2.80 -12.68 8.83
C ASP A 162 1.39 -12.37 8.30
N ALA A 163 0.41 -13.16 8.75
CA ALA A 163 -0.99 -12.99 8.38
C ALA A 163 -1.54 -11.61 8.77
N ASP A 164 -1.14 -11.08 9.91
CA ASP A 164 -1.59 -9.78 10.45
C ASP A 164 -1.09 -8.60 9.62
N ARG A 165 -0.10 -8.82 8.75
CA ARG A 165 0.38 -7.82 7.81
C ARG A 165 -0.46 -7.66 6.57
N VAL A 166 -1.34 -8.62 6.28
CA VAL A 166 -2.23 -8.55 5.12
C VAL A 166 -3.40 -7.63 5.45
N TYR A 167 -3.40 -6.44 4.87
CA TYR A 167 -4.48 -5.47 5.03
C TYR A 167 -5.67 -5.78 4.14
N GLN A 168 -5.41 -6.12 2.86
CA GLN A 168 -6.46 -6.34 1.88
C GLN A 168 -6.03 -7.34 0.81
N VAL A 169 -6.98 -8.15 0.35
CA VAL A 169 -6.86 -9.00 -0.84
C VAL A 169 -8.05 -8.74 -1.74
N SER A 170 -7.81 -8.36 -2.99
CA SER A 170 -8.87 -7.96 -3.92
C SER A 170 -8.62 -8.45 -5.34
N GLY A 171 -9.66 -8.44 -6.15
CA GLY A 171 -9.59 -8.65 -7.60
C GLY A 171 -10.22 -7.47 -8.31
N LYS A 172 -9.57 -6.97 -9.35
CA LYS A 172 -10.04 -5.86 -10.19
C LYS A 172 -10.42 -6.30 -11.60
N ALA A 173 -10.33 -7.59 -11.91
CA ALA A 173 -10.54 -8.07 -13.28
C ALA A 173 -9.72 -7.24 -14.29
N GLY A 174 -10.29 -6.86 -15.43
CA GLY A 174 -9.68 -5.97 -16.42
C GLY A 174 -10.06 -4.49 -16.26
N SER A 175 -10.65 -4.09 -15.11
CA SER A 175 -11.14 -2.72 -14.91
C SER A 175 -10.06 -1.67 -14.70
N ASP A 176 -8.83 -2.10 -14.38
CA ASP A 176 -7.69 -1.24 -14.10
C ASP A 176 -6.45 -1.77 -14.85
N PRO A 177 -6.40 -1.58 -16.18
CA PRO A 177 -5.30 -2.09 -16.99
C PRO A 177 -4.01 -1.29 -16.74
N LEU A 178 -2.86 -1.98 -16.76
CA LEU A 178 -1.54 -1.34 -16.69
C LEU A 178 -1.26 -0.54 -17.97
N TYR A 179 -1.73 -1.07 -19.11
CA TYR A 179 -1.65 -0.45 -20.43
C TYR A 179 -3.06 -0.25 -20.96
N PRO A 180 -3.67 0.95 -20.73
CA PRO A 180 -5.05 1.23 -21.14
C PRO A 180 -5.25 1.25 -22.66
N ASP A 181 -4.21 1.65 -23.41
CA ASP A 181 -4.26 1.73 -24.88
C ASP A 181 -4.22 0.33 -25.54
N ASP A 182 -3.68 -0.66 -24.83
CA ASP A 182 -3.57 -2.06 -25.25
C ASP A 182 -4.13 -2.99 -24.18
N PRO A 183 -5.44 -3.05 -23.96
CA PRO A 183 -6.05 -3.73 -22.82
C PRO A 183 -5.92 -5.27 -22.85
N ASP A 184 -5.58 -5.86 -23.98
CA ASP A 184 -5.34 -7.30 -24.19
C ASP A 184 -3.86 -7.71 -23.97
N LEU A 185 -2.96 -6.74 -23.76
CA LEU A 185 -1.56 -7.07 -23.47
C LEU A 185 -1.42 -8.05 -22.31
N PRO A 186 -0.52 -9.05 -22.43
CA PRO A 186 -0.24 -10.00 -21.34
C PRO A 186 0.10 -9.32 -20.01
N ALA A 187 0.83 -8.21 -20.04
CA ALA A 187 1.25 -7.47 -18.85
C ALA A 187 0.08 -6.87 -18.03
N ASN A 188 -1.11 -6.77 -18.61
CA ASN A 188 -2.32 -6.40 -17.86
C ASN A 188 -2.76 -7.52 -16.88
N ARG A 189 -2.43 -8.80 -17.19
CA ARG A 189 -2.56 -9.89 -16.21
C ARG A 189 -1.42 -9.79 -15.22
N ARG A 190 -1.73 -9.38 -14.01
CA ARG A 190 -0.72 -9.13 -12.98
C ARG A 190 -1.24 -9.38 -11.58
N ILE A 191 -0.30 -9.58 -10.67
CA ILE A 191 -0.52 -9.48 -9.23
C ILE A 191 0.23 -8.24 -8.76
N SER A 192 -0.49 -7.32 -8.15
CA SER A 192 0.05 -6.10 -7.54
C SER A 192 0.12 -6.28 -6.03
N ILE A 193 1.28 -6.05 -5.44
CA ILE A 193 1.52 -6.07 -4.00
C ILE A 193 2.00 -4.67 -3.62
N VAL A 194 1.29 -4.02 -2.71
CA VAL A 194 1.66 -2.69 -2.20
C VAL A 194 1.99 -2.78 -0.72
N LEU A 195 3.22 -2.41 -0.36
CA LEU A 195 3.59 -2.16 1.03
C LEU A 195 3.09 -0.77 1.37
N LEU A 196 2.05 -0.70 2.19
CA LEU A 196 1.30 0.51 2.47
C LEU A 196 2.10 1.48 3.35
N ARG A 197 2.03 2.78 3.05
CA ARG A 197 2.55 3.81 3.95
C ARG A 197 1.76 3.82 5.26
N GLU A 198 2.44 4.04 6.36
CA GLU A 198 1.80 4.07 7.67
C GLU A 198 0.88 5.29 7.85
N GLY A 199 1.17 6.40 7.16
CA GLY A 199 0.39 7.65 7.21
C GLY A 199 -0.81 7.72 6.25
N GLY A 200 -0.84 6.91 5.20
CA GLY A 200 -1.74 7.11 4.05
C GLY A 200 -3.24 6.89 4.32
N THR A 201 -3.59 6.07 5.31
CA THR A 201 -5.01 5.83 5.67
C THR A 201 -5.58 6.90 6.61
N TRP A 202 -4.71 7.58 7.36
CA TRP A 202 -5.12 8.60 8.33
C TRP A 202 -5.35 9.98 7.70
N GLU A 203 -4.56 10.36 6.69
CA GLU A 203 -4.72 11.63 5.99
C GLU A 203 -6.09 11.75 5.29
N HIS A 204 -6.59 10.66 4.74
CA HIS A 204 -7.91 10.66 4.09
C HIS A 204 -9.05 10.94 5.09
N CYS A 205 -8.90 10.53 6.33
CA CYS A 205 -9.90 10.77 7.38
C CYS A 205 -9.82 12.16 8.00
N GLN A 206 -8.67 12.82 7.95
CA GLN A 206 -8.53 14.22 8.40
C GLN A 206 -9.13 15.22 7.41
N GLN A 207 -9.32 14.83 6.14
CA GLN A 207 -9.97 15.66 5.11
C GLN A 207 -11.50 15.51 5.10
N SER A 208 -12.06 14.62 5.92
CA SER A 208 -13.50 14.53 6.11
C SER A 208 -14.05 15.74 6.86
N PRO A 209 -15.16 16.31 6.45
CA PRO A 209 -15.75 17.49 7.10
C PRO A 209 -16.25 17.23 8.53
N GLU A 210 -16.30 15.99 8.99
CA GLU A 210 -16.61 15.61 10.37
C GLU A 210 -15.39 15.02 11.07
N PRO A 211 -15.11 15.42 12.31
CA PRO A 211 -13.99 14.87 13.08
C PRO A 211 -14.30 13.43 13.50
N VAL A 212 -13.77 12.46 12.75
CA VAL A 212 -13.88 11.03 13.09
C VAL A 212 -12.65 10.58 13.87
N SER A 213 -12.86 9.74 14.86
CA SER A 213 -11.76 9.14 15.62
C SER A 213 -10.97 8.14 14.77
N ARG A 214 -9.71 7.88 15.15
CA ARG A 214 -8.83 6.93 14.45
C ARG A 214 -9.44 5.52 14.32
N GLN A 215 -10.25 5.12 15.30
CA GLN A 215 -10.94 3.82 15.31
C GLN A 215 -12.15 3.81 14.36
N GLU A 216 -12.90 4.89 14.28
CA GLU A 216 -14.06 5.02 13.38
C GLU A 216 -13.64 5.10 11.93
N CYS A 217 -12.53 5.78 11.63
CA CYS A 217 -11.96 5.82 10.28
C CYS A 217 -11.49 4.44 9.81
N ALA A 218 -10.81 3.68 10.65
CA ALA A 218 -10.39 2.33 10.34
C ALA A 218 -11.59 1.41 10.09
N ALA A 219 -12.70 1.57 10.84
CA ALA A 219 -13.91 0.78 10.70
C ALA A 219 -14.69 1.10 9.40
N THR A 220 -14.74 2.37 9.00
CA THR A 220 -15.49 2.81 7.81
C THR A 220 -14.83 2.37 6.50
N HIS A 221 -13.50 2.20 6.49
CA HIS A 221 -12.74 1.74 5.32
C HIS A 221 -12.46 0.23 5.32
N ALA A 222 -12.78 -0.46 6.42
CA ALA A 222 -12.65 -1.92 6.51
C ALA A 222 -13.85 -2.68 5.90
N ASN A 223 -14.93 -1.99 5.52
CA ASN A 223 -16.13 -2.64 4.99
C ASN A 223 -16.79 -1.81 3.85
N PRO A 224 -16.25 -1.82 2.63
CA PRO A 224 -17.04 -1.43 1.47
C PRO A 224 -17.99 -2.58 1.14
N LEU A 225 -19.28 -2.33 1.26
CA LEU A 225 -20.35 -3.19 0.75
C LEU A 225 -20.23 -3.40 -0.76
#